data_b4b3cea0637a9f8132e5d771ea147c80
#
_entry.id   b4b3cea0637a9f8132e5d771ea147c80
#
_cell.length_a   1.000
_cell.length_b   1.000
_cell.length_c   1.000
_cell.angle_alpha   90.00
_cell.angle_beta   90.00
_cell.angle_gamma   90.00
#
_symmetry.space_group_name_H-M   'P 1'
#
loop_
_entity.id
_entity.type
_entity.pdbx_description
1 polymer ?
#
loop_
_entity_poly.entity_id
_entity_poly.type
_entity_poly.pdbx_seq_one_letter_code
_entity_poly.pdbx_strand_id
1 'polypeptide(L)'
;MSDHKLAGKVAVVTGGGSGIGRAICLLFGQEGARLAVLDVDADAGEDTAARVRAAGGVAECFPCDVSAQGQVESVFAALQERLGALDIAVNNAGIAHVGTVETTSEADLDRVYAVNVKGVYNCLRSEVSAMKGRGGAILNLASVASSVGIPDRFAYSMSKGAVLTMTYSVACDYVAHGIRCNAIAPGRVHTPFVDGFLRRAYPGREAEMFQKLARTQPIGRMGEPEEIAALALFLCSDDARFITGSNLPIDGGFVSLKV
;
A
#
# COMPACT_ATOMS: atom_id res chain seq x y z
N MET A 1 -14.10 1.11 27.81
CA MET A 1 -12.86 1.50 27.12
C MET A 1 -13.06 1.05 25.70
N SER A 2 -12.99 1.93 24.70
CA SER A 2 -13.07 1.50 23.30
C SER A 2 -11.83 0.65 23.01
N ASP A 3 -12.04 -0.60 22.60
CA ASP A 3 -10.97 -1.51 22.19
C ASP A 3 -10.41 -1.08 20.81
N HIS A 4 -9.70 0.05 20.78
CA HIS A 4 -8.99 0.47 19.57
C HIS A 4 -7.87 -0.51 19.27
N LYS A 5 -7.93 -1.16 18.11
CA LYS A 5 -7.03 -2.25 17.71
C LYS A 5 -5.56 -1.82 17.57
N LEU A 6 -5.31 -0.53 17.36
CA LEU A 6 -3.96 0.02 17.17
C LEU A 6 -3.62 1.08 18.25
N ALA A 7 -4.29 1.05 19.40
CA ALA A 7 -4.10 2.02 20.47
C ALA A 7 -2.60 2.18 20.84
N GLY A 8 -2.06 3.39 20.67
CA GLY A 8 -0.68 3.76 21.01
C GLY A 8 0.39 3.22 20.04
N LYS A 9 0.04 2.46 19.00
CA LYS A 9 0.97 1.99 17.98
C LYS A 9 1.40 3.14 17.07
N VAL A 10 2.66 3.14 16.66
CA VAL A 10 3.19 4.05 15.64
C VAL A 10 3.14 3.34 14.29
N ALA A 11 2.44 3.95 13.33
CA ALA A 11 2.27 3.38 11.99
C ALA A 11 2.76 4.35 10.91
N VAL A 12 3.48 3.84 9.92
CA VAL A 12 3.86 4.57 8.70
C VAL A 12 3.07 4.02 7.51
N VAL A 13 2.56 4.93 6.66
CA VAL A 13 1.86 4.56 5.42
C VAL A 13 2.45 5.36 4.26
N THR A 14 3.03 4.68 3.27
CA THR A 14 3.54 5.31 2.06
C THR A 14 2.43 5.47 1.01
N GLY A 15 2.46 6.58 0.24
CA GLY A 15 1.37 6.93 -0.67
C GLY A 15 0.07 7.21 0.10
N GLY A 16 0.19 7.81 1.29
CA GLY A 16 -0.93 8.07 2.20
C GLY A 16 -1.83 9.23 1.80
N GLY A 17 -1.44 10.02 0.80
CA GLY A 17 -2.15 11.22 0.38
C GLY A 17 -3.45 10.95 -0.39
N SER A 18 -3.68 9.75 -0.93
CA SER A 18 -4.88 9.46 -1.72
C SER A 18 -5.29 7.99 -1.70
N GLY A 19 -6.48 7.68 -2.23
CA GLY A 19 -6.96 6.33 -2.51
C GLY A 19 -6.85 5.38 -1.32
N ILE A 20 -6.27 4.20 -1.55
CA ILE A 20 -6.10 3.14 -0.54
C ILE A 20 -5.25 3.62 0.63
N GLY A 21 -4.13 4.30 0.38
CA GLY A 21 -3.26 4.80 1.44
C GLY A 21 -3.97 5.78 2.38
N ARG A 22 -4.74 6.71 1.82
CA ARG A 22 -5.59 7.63 2.61
C ARG A 22 -6.59 6.88 3.47
N ALA A 23 -7.32 5.91 2.88
CA ALA A 23 -8.33 5.13 3.62
C ALA A 23 -7.68 4.34 4.78
N ILE A 24 -6.49 3.78 4.57
CA ILE A 24 -5.71 3.12 5.62
C ILE A 24 -5.33 4.12 6.73
N CYS A 25 -4.82 5.31 6.37
CA CYS A 25 -4.46 6.34 7.36
C CYS A 25 -5.68 6.75 8.20
N LEU A 26 -6.82 7.00 7.56
CA LEU A 26 -8.04 7.40 8.28
C LEU A 26 -8.52 6.31 9.25
N LEU A 27 -8.58 5.07 8.81
CA LEU A 27 -9.01 3.95 9.64
C LEU A 27 -8.02 3.67 10.78
N PHE A 28 -6.71 3.67 10.50
CA PHE A 28 -5.70 3.44 11.54
C PHE A 28 -5.70 4.54 12.61
N GLY A 29 -5.92 5.80 12.19
CA GLY A 29 -6.09 6.91 13.12
C GLY A 29 -7.33 6.76 14.01
N GLN A 30 -8.46 6.33 13.46
CA GLN A 30 -9.68 6.00 14.22
C GLN A 30 -9.44 4.86 15.21
N GLU A 31 -8.57 3.93 14.87
CA GLU A 31 -8.18 2.79 15.71
C GLU A 31 -7.03 3.10 16.69
N GLY A 32 -6.70 4.39 16.85
CA GLY A 32 -5.78 4.87 17.88
C GLY A 32 -4.30 4.82 17.54
N ALA A 33 -3.94 4.58 16.27
CA ALA A 33 -2.56 4.67 15.83
C ALA A 33 -2.08 6.12 15.76
N ARG A 34 -0.78 6.34 16.02
CA ARG A 34 -0.03 7.56 15.73
C ARG A 34 0.58 7.41 14.33
N LEU A 35 0.19 8.28 13.40
CA LEU A 35 0.46 8.08 11.98
C LEU A 35 1.56 8.97 11.44
N ALA A 36 2.51 8.36 10.72
CA ALA A 36 3.36 9.02 9.74
C ALA A 36 2.75 8.81 8.34
N VAL A 37 2.21 9.87 7.75
CA VAL A 37 1.66 9.87 6.39
C VAL A 37 2.77 10.27 5.43
N LEU A 38 3.28 9.33 4.64
CA LEU A 38 4.31 9.59 3.64
C LEU A 38 3.68 9.72 2.26
N ASP A 39 3.95 10.82 1.57
CA ASP A 39 3.57 11.00 0.17
C ASP A 39 4.59 11.89 -0.55
N VAL A 40 4.74 11.72 -1.85
CA VAL A 40 5.54 12.63 -2.68
C VAL A 40 4.82 13.95 -2.90
N ASP A 41 3.48 13.93 -2.90
CA ASP A 41 2.61 15.11 -2.89
C ASP A 41 2.37 15.55 -1.44
N ALA A 42 3.12 16.57 -1.03
CA ALA A 42 3.09 17.11 0.33
C ALA A 42 1.69 17.63 0.73
N ASP A 43 0.97 18.27 -0.21
CA ASP A 43 -0.35 18.84 0.05
C ASP A 43 -1.38 17.71 0.26
N ALA A 44 -1.34 16.68 -0.57
CA ALA A 44 -2.22 15.52 -0.44
C ALA A 44 -1.95 14.72 0.86
N GLY A 45 -0.67 14.59 1.22
CA GLY A 45 -0.25 13.96 2.49
C GLY A 45 -0.74 14.75 3.70
N GLU A 46 -0.58 16.08 3.68
CA GLU A 46 -1.03 16.95 4.77
C GLU A 46 -2.56 17.01 4.88
N ASP A 47 -3.31 17.02 3.77
CA ASP A 47 -4.78 16.91 3.80
C ASP A 47 -5.21 15.62 4.52
N THR A 48 -4.56 14.51 4.25
CA THR A 48 -4.84 13.24 4.95
C THR A 48 -4.51 13.32 6.44
N ALA A 49 -3.34 13.85 6.80
CA ALA A 49 -2.94 14.01 8.21
C ALA A 49 -3.89 14.97 8.95
N ALA A 50 -4.31 16.05 8.32
CA ALA A 50 -5.28 17.00 8.87
C ALA A 50 -6.64 16.34 9.14
N ARG A 51 -7.13 15.49 8.24
CA ARG A 51 -8.38 14.73 8.43
C ARG A 51 -8.29 13.77 9.60
N VAL A 52 -7.16 13.06 9.77
CA VAL A 52 -6.95 12.19 10.93
C VAL A 52 -7.00 12.99 12.23
N ARG A 53 -6.30 14.16 12.27
CA ARG A 53 -6.31 15.04 13.44
C ARG A 53 -7.70 15.62 13.72
N ALA A 54 -8.44 16.01 12.70
CA ALA A 54 -9.81 16.50 12.83
C ALA A 54 -10.77 15.44 13.41
N ALA A 55 -10.50 14.15 13.17
CA ALA A 55 -11.22 13.03 13.75
C ALA A 55 -10.73 12.64 15.17
N GLY A 56 -9.81 13.42 15.78
CA GLY A 56 -9.28 13.19 17.12
C GLY A 56 -8.06 12.26 17.18
N GLY A 57 -7.54 11.82 16.04
CA GLY A 57 -6.33 11.01 15.95
C GLY A 57 -5.03 11.82 15.97
N VAL A 58 -3.89 11.14 15.91
CA VAL A 58 -2.54 11.74 15.84
C VAL A 58 -1.93 11.40 14.49
N ALA A 59 -1.59 12.41 13.69
CA ALA A 59 -0.94 12.20 12.41
C ALA A 59 -0.03 13.37 12.02
N GLU A 60 1.08 13.04 11.37
CA GLU A 60 2.01 13.98 10.78
C GLU A 60 2.32 13.58 9.33
N CYS A 61 2.43 14.59 8.45
CA CYS A 61 2.84 14.39 7.06
C CYS A 61 4.37 14.49 6.95
N PHE A 62 4.95 13.58 6.18
CA PHE A 62 6.36 13.55 5.82
C PHE A 62 6.47 13.45 4.29
N PRO A 63 6.75 14.56 3.58
CA PRO A 63 7.01 14.51 2.15
C PRO A 63 8.17 13.57 1.85
N CYS A 64 7.93 12.58 0.98
CA CYS A 64 8.92 11.54 0.70
C CYS A 64 8.74 10.93 -0.69
N ASP A 65 9.77 11.03 -1.52
CA ASP A 65 9.91 10.16 -2.70
C ASP A 65 10.55 8.84 -2.27
N VAL A 66 9.76 7.78 -2.23
CA VAL A 66 10.23 6.44 -1.83
C VAL A 66 11.34 5.89 -2.74
N SER A 67 11.44 6.35 -3.99
CA SER A 67 12.50 5.94 -4.91
C SER A 67 13.89 6.49 -4.51
N ALA A 68 13.92 7.53 -3.67
CA ALA A 68 15.13 8.19 -3.19
C ALA A 68 15.52 7.66 -1.80
N GLN A 69 16.46 6.70 -1.74
CA GLN A 69 16.87 6.02 -0.51
C GLN A 69 17.23 6.98 0.63
N GLY A 70 18.01 8.03 0.35
CA GLY A 70 18.43 9.00 1.37
C GLY A 70 17.27 9.80 1.96
N GLN A 71 16.21 10.09 1.17
CA GLN A 71 14.98 10.70 1.70
C GLN A 71 14.26 9.74 2.65
N VAL A 72 14.10 8.46 2.25
CA VAL A 72 13.47 7.45 3.09
C VAL A 72 14.21 7.31 4.42
N GLU A 73 15.54 7.16 4.41
CA GLU A 73 16.36 7.05 5.62
C GLU A 73 16.19 8.27 6.54
N SER A 74 16.22 9.48 5.98
CA SER A 74 16.01 10.73 6.73
C SER A 74 14.61 10.82 7.33
N VAL A 75 13.59 10.47 6.57
CA VAL A 75 12.18 10.49 7.03
C VAL A 75 11.97 9.46 8.14
N PHE A 76 12.52 8.24 8.01
CA PHE A 76 12.38 7.23 9.06
C PHE A 76 13.10 7.63 10.37
N ALA A 77 14.22 8.34 10.30
CA ALA A 77 14.85 8.92 11.49
C ALA A 77 13.94 9.98 12.14
N ALA A 78 13.42 10.92 11.36
CA ALA A 78 12.55 11.99 11.83
C ALA A 78 11.24 11.48 12.44
N LEU A 79 10.58 10.48 11.80
CA LEU A 79 9.33 9.91 12.31
C LEU A 79 9.53 9.20 13.66
N GLN A 80 10.68 8.51 13.85
CA GLN A 80 10.97 7.85 15.12
C GLN A 80 11.23 8.87 16.24
N GLU A 81 11.90 9.98 15.94
CA GLU A 81 12.10 11.07 16.88
C GLU A 81 10.78 11.73 17.29
N ARG A 82 9.87 11.97 16.34
CA ARG A 82 8.64 12.75 16.55
C ARG A 82 7.48 11.90 17.06
N LEU A 83 7.33 10.69 16.53
CA LEU A 83 6.19 9.81 16.83
C LEU A 83 6.56 8.64 17.75
N GLY A 84 7.84 8.31 17.88
CA GLY A 84 8.31 7.18 18.67
C GLY A 84 8.66 5.95 17.83
N ALA A 85 8.87 4.84 18.51
CA ALA A 85 9.33 3.61 17.87
C ALA A 85 8.27 3.00 16.95
N LEU A 86 8.68 2.60 15.75
CA LEU A 86 7.80 2.08 14.71
C LEU A 86 7.27 0.67 15.07
N ASP A 87 5.96 0.48 15.01
CA ASP A 87 5.28 -0.79 15.22
C ASP A 87 4.69 -1.37 13.92
N ILE A 88 4.23 -0.48 13.00
CA ILE A 88 3.50 -0.88 11.80
C ILE A 88 4.03 -0.11 10.59
N ALA A 89 4.22 -0.81 9.48
CA ALA A 89 4.56 -0.20 8.21
C ALA A 89 3.64 -0.70 7.09
N VAL A 90 3.15 0.23 6.25
CA VAL A 90 2.33 -0.10 5.08
C VAL A 90 2.96 0.48 3.83
N ASN A 91 3.52 -0.38 2.99
CA ASN A 91 4.10 -0.05 1.70
C ASN A 91 3.00 -0.02 0.63
N ASN A 92 2.33 1.14 0.50
CA ASN A 92 1.25 1.34 -0.45
C ASN A 92 1.66 2.20 -1.66
N ALA A 93 2.66 3.08 -1.54
CA ALA A 93 3.13 3.91 -2.64
C ALA A 93 3.42 3.09 -3.90
N GLY A 94 2.89 3.54 -5.02
CA GLY A 94 3.09 2.85 -6.29
C GLY A 94 2.42 3.55 -7.46
N ILE A 95 2.95 3.29 -8.64
CA ILE A 95 2.42 3.79 -9.92
C ILE A 95 2.07 2.62 -10.83
N ALA A 96 1.18 2.85 -11.80
CA ALA A 96 0.87 1.88 -12.82
C ALA A 96 1.42 2.30 -14.18
N HIS A 97 1.57 1.30 -15.04
CA HIS A 97 1.85 1.47 -16.46
C HIS A 97 0.95 0.54 -17.27
N VAL A 98 0.55 1.00 -18.44
CA VAL A 98 -0.24 0.23 -19.40
C VAL A 98 0.61 0.00 -20.65
N GLY A 99 0.94 -1.24 -20.92
CA GLY A 99 1.74 -1.63 -22.07
C GLY A 99 2.10 -3.11 -22.04
N THR A 100 2.34 -3.66 -23.24
CA THR A 100 2.94 -4.99 -23.46
C THR A 100 4.46 -4.91 -23.30
N VAL A 101 5.18 -6.04 -23.46
CA VAL A 101 6.63 -6.03 -23.47
C VAL A 101 7.20 -5.20 -24.64
N GLU A 102 6.50 -5.17 -25.77
CA GLU A 102 6.92 -4.42 -26.96
C GLU A 102 6.64 -2.92 -26.85
N THR A 103 5.55 -2.53 -26.18
CA THR A 103 5.12 -1.13 -26.08
C THR A 103 5.58 -0.43 -24.81
N THR A 104 6.16 -1.15 -23.86
CA THR A 104 6.76 -0.57 -22.65
C THR A 104 8.15 -0.04 -23.00
N SER A 105 8.34 1.27 -22.92
CA SER A 105 9.66 1.88 -23.10
C SER A 105 10.59 1.57 -21.91
N GLU A 106 11.89 1.64 -22.14
CA GLU A 106 12.90 1.54 -21.06
C GLU A 106 12.63 2.56 -19.94
N ALA A 107 12.36 3.81 -20.31
CA ALA A 107 12.05 4.88 -19.36
C ALA A 107 10.78 4.59 -18.52
N ASP A 108 9.74 3.97 -19.09
CA ASP A 108 8.54 3.57 -18.35
C ASP A 108 8.83 2.39 -17.42
N LEU A 109 9.63 1.43 -17.88
CA LEU A 109 10.07 0.31 -17.05
C LEU A 109 10.87 0.81 -15.85
N ASP A 110 11.86 1.67 -16.08
CA ASP A 110 12.71 2.24 -15.05
C ASP A 110 11.91 3.05 -14.03
N ARG A 111 10.96 3.86 -14.49
CA ARG A 111 10.08 4.64 -13.61
C ARG A 111 9.22 3.75 -12.72
N VAL A 112 8.63 2.70 -13.28
CA VAL A 112 7.83 1.72 -12.49
C VAL A 112 8.73 0.95 -11.53
N TYR A 113 9.92 0.54 -11.96
CA TYR A 113 10.89 -0.13 -11.12
C TYR A 113 11.36 0.76 -9.97
N ALA A 114 11.70 2.01 -10.25
CA ALA A 114 12.19 2.96 -9.25
C ALA A 114 11.18 3.16 -8.11
N VAL A 115 9.90 3.34 -8.42
CA VAL A 115 8.86 3.58 -7.41
C VAL A 115 8.40 2.26 -6.77
N ASN A 116 7.96 1.29 -7.57
CA ASN A 116 7.25 0.12 -7.05
C ASN A 116 8.18 -0.95 -6.47
N VAL A 117 9.42 -1.05 -6.96
CA VAL A 117 10.37 -2.09 -6.52
C VAL A 117 11.43 -1.49 -5.61
N LYS A 118 12.21 -0.53 -6.13
CA LYS A 118 13.27 0.12 -5.34
C LYS A 118 12.70 0.92 -4.18
N GLY A 119 11.55 1.59 -4.38
CA GLY A 119 10.84 2.32 -3.32
C GLY A 119 10.43 1.41 -2.17
N VAL A 120 9.82 0.26 -2.46
CA VAL A 120 9.47 -0.74 -1.44
C VAL A 120 10.72 -1.30 -0.76
N TYR A 121 11.79 -1.59 -1.51
CA TYR A 121 13.06 -2.01 -0.92
C TYR A 121 13.64 -0.96 0.04
N ASN A 122 13.65 0.32 -0.33
CA ASN A 122 14.16 1.40 0.52
C ASN A 122 13.38 1.49 1.84
N CYS A 123 12.04 1.38 1.76
CA CYS A 123 11.18 1.38 2.94
C CYS A 123 11.42 0.13 3.81
N LEU A 124 11.38 -1.07 3.24
CA LEU A 124 11.62 -2.33 3.96
C LEU A 124 12.94 -2.32 4.73
N ARG A 125 14.00 -1.78 4.13
CA ARG A 125 15.31 -1.66 4.77
C ARG A 125 15.25 -0.81 6.04
N SER A 126 14.58 0.34 5.98
CA SER A 126 14.41 1.25 7.13
C SER A 126 13.45 0.67 8.17
N GLU A 127 12.36 0.04 7.74
CA GLU A 127 11.35 -0.62 8.59
C GLU A 127 11.95 -1.74 9.41
N VAL A 128 12.66 -2.66 8.75
CA VAL A 128 13.33 -3.77 9.44
C VAL A 128 14.36 -3.25 10.45
N SER A 129 15.14 -2.23 10.07
CA SER A 129 16.12 -1.61 11.00
C SER A 129 15.43 -1.02 12.22
N ALA A 130 14.28 -0.36 12.05
CA ALA A 130 13.51 0.25 13.14
C ALA A 130 12.80 -0.77 14.05
N MET A 131 12.38 -1.92 13.49
CA MET A 131 11.59 -2.95 14.19
C MET A 131 12.45 -4.08 14.79
N LYS A 132 13.69 -4.26 14.32
CA LYS A 132 14.55 -5.36 14.76
C LYS A 132 14.81 -5.32 16.27
N GLY A 133 14.53 -6.45 16.93
CA GLY A 133 14.62 -6.58 18.39
C GLY A 133 13.38 -6.13 19.18
N ARG A 134 12.39 -5.55 18.52
CA ARG A 134 11.10 -5.14 19.11
C ARG A 134 9.92 -5.91 18.55
N GLY A 135 10.04 -6.35 17.30
CA GLY A 135 8.95 -6.88 16.51
C GLY A 135 8.13 -5.77 15.83
N GLY A 136 7.17 -6.19 15.01
CA GLY A 136 6.28 -5.28 14.29
C GLY A 136 5.50 -5.97 13.18
N ALA A 137 4.68 -5.20 12.47
CA ALA A 137 3.90 -5.68 11.33
C ALA A 137 4.21 -4.85 10.08
N ILE A 138 4.64 -5.52 9.02
CA ILE A 138 4.86 -4.92 7.70
C ILE A 138 3.80 -5.44 6.74
N LEU A 139 3.16 -4.54 6.01
CA LEU A 139 2.15 -4.84 5.01
C LEU A 139 2.53 -4.22 3.67
N ASN A 140 2.66 -5.05 2.65
CA ASN A 140 2.98 -4.61 1.30
C ASN A 140 1.74 -4.67 0.41
N LEU A 141 1.46 -3.59 -0.35
CA LEU A 141 0.42 -3.59 -1.38
C LEU A 141 0.97 -4.22 -2.66
N ALA A 142 0.74 -5.55 -2.80
CA ALA A 142 0.94 -6.28 -4.04
C ALA A 142 -0.21 -5.97 -5.04
N SER A 143 -0.71 -6.93 -5.75
CA SER A 143 -1.85 -6.86 -6.66
C SER A 143 -2.24 -8.27 -7.09
N VAL A 144 -3.45 -8.48 -7.58
CA VAL A 144 -3.77 -9.70 -8.36
C VAL A 144 -2.78 -9.90 -9.52
N ALA A 145 -2.25 -8.81 -10.08
CA ALA A 145 -1.21 -8.82 -11.12
C ALA A 145 0.13 -9.44 -10.69
N SER A 146 0.35 -9.68 -9.40
CA SER A 146 1.52 -10.41 -8.91
C SER A 146 1.39 -11.94 -9.04
N SER A 147 0.17 -12.43 -9.28
CA SER A 147 -0.15 -13.87 -9.25
C SER A 147 -0.75 -14.38 -10.55
N VAL A 148 -1.33 -13.50 -11.39
CA VAL A 148 -1.94 -13.87 -12.68
C VAL A 148 -1.52 -12.90 -13.78
N GLY A 149 -1.49 -13.40 -15.03
CA GLY A 149 -1.25 -12.56 -16.21
C GLY A 149 -2.44 -11.65 -16.48
N ILE A 150 -2.19 -10.36 -16.62
CA ILE A 150 -3.18 -9.36 -17.00
C ILE A 150 -2.69 -8.67 -18.27
N PRO A 151 -3.50 -8.63 -19.34
CA PRO A 151 -3.13 -7.95 -20.59
C PRO A 151 -2.71 -6.49 -20.34
N ASP A 152 -1.72 -6.05 -21.09
CA ASP A 152 -1.20 -4.67 -21.07
C ASP A 152 -0.73 -4.19 -19.70
N ARG A 153 -0.10 -5.07 -18.91
CA ARG A 153 0.41 -4.75 -17.57
C ARG A 153 1.85 -5.23 -17.35
N PHE A 154 2.67 -5.32 -18.41
CA PHE A 154 3.99 -5.95 -18.33
C PHE A 154 4.85 -5.39 -17.17
N ALA A 155 5.21 -4.08 -17.20
CA ALA A 155 6.05 -3.47 -16.17
C ALA A 155 5.37 -3.47 -14.79
N TYR A 156 4.07 -3.22 -14.74
CA TYR A 156 3.31 -3.22 -13.48
C TYR A 156 3.27 -4.61 -12.84
N SER A 157 2.94 -5.65 -13.60
CA SER A 157 2.88 -7.03 -13.10
C SER A 157 4.25 -7.50 -12.61
N MET A 158 5.31 -7.21 -13.37
CA MET A 158 6.70 -7.46 -12.95
C MET A 158 6.97 -6.82 -11.59
N SER A 159 6.65 -5.53 -11.44
CA SER A 159 6.90 -4.81 -10.19
C SER A 159 6.12 -5.37 -9.00
N LYS A 160 4.86 -5.75 -9.20
CA LYS A 160 4.02 -6.32 -8.14
C LYS A 160 4.41 -7.76 -7.78
N GLY A 161 4.93 -8.53 -8.75
CA GLY A 161 5.58 -9.81 -8.51
C GLY A 161 6.81 -9.68 -7.62
N ALA A 162 7.67 -8.66 -7.89
CA ALA A 162 8.82 -8.35 -7.06
C ALA A 162 8.42 -7.98 -5.61
N VAL A 163 7.37 -7.16 -5.42
CA VAL A 163 6.85 -6.82 -4.08
C VAL A 163 6.42 -8.08 -3.32
N LEU A 164 5.74 -9.01 -4.01
CA LEU A 164 5.29 -10.26 -3.39
C LEU A 164 6.47 -11.12 -2.95
N THR A 165 7.50 -11.30 -3.77
CA THR A 165 8.68 -12.09 -3.40
C THR A 165 9.51 -11.42 -2.31
N MET A 166 9.63 -10.08 -2.30
CA MET A 166 10.24 -9.34 -1.18
C MET A 166 9.46 -9.56 0.13
N THR A 167 8.14 -9.64 0.08
CA THR A 167 7.31 -9.96 1.27
C THR A 167 7.70 -11.30 1.88
N TYR A 168 7.84 -12.34 1.06
CA TYR A 168 8.21 -13.68 1.52
C TYR A 168 9.63 -13.71 2.10
N SER A 169 10.59 -13.03 1.45
CA SER A 169 11.97 -12.96 1.92
C SER A 169 12.06 -12.26 3.28
N VAL A 170 11.41 -11.10 3.44
CA VAL A 170 11.39 -10.38 4.71
C VAL A 170 10.70 -11.20 5.81
N ALA A 171 9.57 -11.85 5.51
CA ALA A 171 8.90 -12.71 6.47
C ALA A 171 9.82 -13.87 6.95
N CYS A 172 10.52 -14.50 6.01
CA CYS A 172 11.44 -15.59 6.31
C CYS A 172 12.64 -15.13 7.16
N ASP A 173 13.29 -14.04 6.74
CA ASP A 173 14.54 -13.58 7.34
C ASP A 173 14.34 -12.97 8.74
N TYR A 174 13.15 -12.39 9.02
CA TYR A 174 12.93 -11.60 10.23
C TYR A 174 11.85 -12.14 11.18
N VAL A 175 11.29 -13.31 10.92
CA VAL A 175 10.31 -13.94 11.83
C VAL A 175 10.90 -14.16 13.23
N ALA A 176 12.17 -14.54 13.35
CA ALA A 176 12.86 -14.70 14.63
C ALA A 176 13.03 -13.37 15.41
N HIS A 177 12.87 -12.22 14.75
CA HIS A 177 12.89 -10.90 15.36
C HIS A 177 11.48 -10.40 15.74
N GLY A 178 10.45 -11.26 15.63
CA GLY A 178 9.07 -10.88 15.92
C GLY A 178 8.43 -9.98 14.85
N ILE A 179 9.03 -9.86 13.66
CA ILE A 179 8.50 -9.07 12.55
C ILE A 179 7.64 -9.98 11.68
N ARG A 180 6.37 -9.60 11.50
CA ARG A 180 5.46 -10.22 10.53
C ARG A 180 5.47 -9.38 9.25
N CYS A 181 5.54 -10.03 8.10
CA CYS A 181 5.47 -9.37 6.81
C CYS A 181 4.46 -10.10 5.92
N ASN A 182 3.43 -9.37 5.47
CA ASN A 182 2.36 -9.92 4.63
C ASN A 182 2.10 -9.01 3.42
N ALA A 183 1.41 -9.52 2.43
CA ALA A 183 0.92 -8.77 1.29
C ALA A 183 -0.59 -8.83 1.18
N ILE A 184 -1.20 -7.72 0.75
CA ILE A 184 -2.56 -7.70 0.21
C ILE A 184 -2.43 -7.62 -1.31
N ALA A 185 -3.26 -8.40 -2.02
CA ALA A 185 -3.36 -8.40 -3.47
C ALA A 185 -4.75 -7.89 -3.90
N PRO A 186 -4.95 -6.56 -4.01
CA PRO A 186 -6.21 -6.02 -4.46
C PRO A 186 -6.51 -6.38 -5.92
N GLY A 187 -7.79 -6.58 -6.23
CA GLY A 187 -8.31 -6.51 -7.58
C GLY A 187 -8.44 -5.06 -8.05
N ARG A 188 -9.53 -4.74 -8.75
CA ARG A 188 -9.82 -3.36 -9.13
C ARG A 188 -10.48 -2.63 -7.97
N VAL A 189 -9.88 -1.54 -7.54
CA VAL A 189 -10.38 -0.67 -6.46
C VAL A 189 -10.68 0.70 -7.06
N HIS A 190 -11.85 1.25 -6.78
CA HIS A 190 -12.25 2.58 -7.21
C HIS A 190 -11.46 3.63 -6.44
N THR A 191 -10.61 4.34 -7.12
CA THR A 191 -9.72 5.35 -6.53
C THR A 191 -9.60 6.53 -7.49
N PRO A 192 -9.15 7.71 -7.04
CA PRO A 192 -8.84 8.84 -7.91
C PRO A 192 -7.88 8.49 -9.05
N PHE A 193 -7.03 7.48 -8.84
CA PHE A 193 -6.16 6.93 -9.87
C PHE A 193 -6.96 6.31 -11.03
N VAL A 194 -7.98 5.49 -10.73
CA VAL A 194 -8.87 4.89 -11.76
C VAL A 194 -9.63 5.97 -12.50
N ASP A 195 -10.17 6.97 -11.80
CA ASP A 195 -10.87 8.08 -12.42
C ASP A 195 -9.96 8.88 -13.36
N GLY A 196 -8.73 9.16 -12.91
CA GLY A 196 -7.71 9.82 -13.73
C GLY A 196 -7.31 9.00 -14.96
N PHE A 197 -7.21 7.69 -14.83
CA PHE A 197 -6.96 6.78 -15.95
C PHE A 197 -8.12 6.81 -16.95
N LEU A 198 -9.36 6.68 -16.49
CA LEU A 198 -10.54 6.70 -17.35
C LEU A 198 -10.67 7.99 -18.13
N ARG A 199 -10.49 9.15 -17.48
CA ARG A 199 -10.53 10.46 -18.13
C ARG A 199 -9.49 10.61 -19.24
N ARG A 200 -8.27 10.09 -19.03
CA ARG A 200 -7.19 10.20 -20.03
C ARG A 200 -7.34 9.21 -21.16
N ALA A 201 -7.72 7.98 -20.87
CA ALA A 201 -7.73 6.88 -21.85
C ALA A 201 -9.05 6.78 -22.64
N TYR A 202 -10.16 7.27 -22.05
CA TYR A 202 -11.50 7.10 -22.63
C TYR A 202 -12.36 8.36 -22.48
N PRO A 203 -11.91 9.53 -22.98
CA PRO A 203 -12.66 10.79 -22.85
C PRO A 203 -14.05 10.66 -23.47
N GLY A 204 -15.09 11.03 -22.69
CA GLY A 204 -16.51 10.92 -23.06
C GLY A 204 -17.12 9.52 -22.96
N ARG A 205 -16.34 8.53 -22.54
CA ARG A 205 -16.82 7.15 -22.34
C ARG A 205 -16.48 6.62 -20.94
N GLU A 206 -16.18 7.51 -20.01
CA GLU A 206 -15.69 7.13 -18.68
C GLU A 206 -16.66 6.22 -17.93
N ALA A 207 -17.95 6.55 -17.96
CA ALA A 207 -19.00 5.76 -17.29
C ALA A 207 -19.15 4.35 -17.88
N GLU A 208 -19.13 4.23 -19.22
CA GLU A 208 -19.19 2.94 -19.90
C GLU A 208 -17.98 2.07 -19.53
N MET A 209 -16.79 2.67 -19.58
CA MET A 209 -15.55 1.95 -19.29
C MET A 209 -15.42 1.61 -17.80
N PHE A 210 -15.93 2.47 -16.90
CA PHE A 210 -16.02 2.14 -15.49
C PHE A 210 -16.85 0.87 -15.27
N GLN A 211 -18.03 0.79 -15.87
CA GLN A 211 -18.89 -0.39 -15.78
C GLN A 211 -18.23 -1.63 -16.40
N LYS A 212 -17.53 -1.48 -17.52
CA LYS A 212 -16.78 -2.57 -18.13
C LYS A 212 -15.68 -3.09 -17.22
N LEU A 213 -14.93 -2.19 -16.59
CA LEU A 213 -13.89 -2.56 -15.63
C LEU A 213 -14.48 -3.20 -14.37
N ALA A 214 -15.59 -2.70 -13.84
CA ALA A 214 -16.30 -3.26 -12.69
C ALA A 214 -16.71 -4.72 -12.93
N ARG A 215 -17.26 -5.01 -14.11
CA ARG A 215 -17.70 -6.36 -14.50
C ARG A 215 -16.55 -7.36 -14.69
N THR A 216 -15.30 -6.92 -14.72
CA THR A 216 -14.15 -7.86 -14.73
C THR A 216 -13.95 -8.54 -13.37
N GLN A 217 -14.58 -8.04 -12.32
CA GLN A 217 -14.60 -8.68 -11.01
C GLN A 217 -15.87 -9.56 -10.91
N PRO A 218 -15.79 -10.87 -10.61
CA PRO A 218 -16.95 -11.74 -10.48
C PRO A 218 -18.06 -11.21 -9.56
N ILE A 219 -17.69 -10.47 -8.49
CA ILE A 219 -18.64 -9.82 -7.59
C ILE A 219 -19.46 -8.69 -8.27
N GLY A 220 -19.11 -8.27 -9.49
CA GLY A 220 -19.86 -7.32 -10.31
C GLY A 220 -19.58 -5.83 -10.04
N ARG A 221 -18.65 -5.51 -9.14
CA ARG A 221 -18.24 -4.13 -8.84
C ARG A 221 -16.75 -4.03 -8.59
N MET A 222 -16.22 -2.81 -8.60
CA MET A 222 -14.90 -2.54 -8.03
C MET A 222 -14.98 -2.59 -6.50
N GLY A 223 -13.86 -2.90 -5.85
CA GLY A 223 -13.71 -2.69 -4.41
C GLY A 223 -13.60 -1.21 -4.07
N GLU A 224 -13.86 -0.86 -2.82
CA GLU A 224 -13.66 0.48 -2.28
C GLU A 224 -12.36 0.52 -1.43
N PRO A 225 -11.68 1.67 -1.34
CA PRO A 225 -10.47 1.82 -0.53
C PRO A 225 -10.64 1.38 0.92
N GLU A 226 -11.82 1.59 1.49
CA GLU A 226 -12.18 1.21 2.86
C GLU A 226 -12.19 -0.31 3.07
N GLU A 227 -12.53 -1.08 2.04
CA GLU A 227 -12.50 -2.55 2.11
C GLU A 227 -11.04 -3.04 2.21
N ILE A 228 -10.11 -2.38 1.50
CA ILE A 228 -8.69 -2.67 1.59
C ILE A 228 -8.14 -2.25 2.96
N ALA A 229 -8.55 -1.08 3.45
CA ALA A 229 -8.15 -0.57 4.75
C ALA A 229 -8.58 -1.49 5.90
N ALA A 230 -9.78 -2.08 5.81
CA ALA A 230 -10.27 -3.04 6.81
C ALA A 230 -9.39 -4.30 6.89
N LEU A 231 -8.97 -4.85 5.74
CA LEU A 231 -8.05 -5.99 5.70
C LEU A 231 -6.65 -5.59 6.18
N ALA A 232 -6.18 -4.37 5.85
CA ALA A 232 -4.92 -3.83 6.35
C ALA A 232 -4.93 -3.69 7.87
N LEU A 233 -6.02 -3.17 8.46
CA LEU A 233 -6.19 -3.09 9.90
C LEU A 233 -6.10 -4.47 10.56
N PHE A 234 -6.81 -5.46 10.04
CA PHE A 234 -6.75 -6.83 10.56
C PHE A 234 -5.31 -7.38 10.53
N LEU A 235 -4.61 -7.28 9.39
CA LEU A 235 -3.26 -7.84 9.23
C LEU A 235 -2.21 -7.12 10.07
N CYS A 236 -2.40 -5.83 10.35
CA CYS A 236 -1.47 -5.04 11.16
C CYS A 236 -1.78 -5.11 12.66
N SER A 237 -2.96 -5.58 13.07
CA SER A 237 -3.35 -5.75 14.47
C SER A 237 -2.86 -7.08 15.08
N ASP A 238 -3.08 -7.22 16.38
CA ASP A 238 -2.78 -8.45 17.13
C ASP A 238 -3.73 -9.60 16.78
N ASP A 239 -4.87 -9.33 16.12
CA ASP A 239 -5.79 -10.36 15.62
C ASP A 239 -5.10 -11.27 14.57
N ALA A 240 -4.08 -10.75 13.88
CA ALA A 240 -3.32 -11.47 12.84
C ALA A 240 -1.94 -11.97 13.31
N ARG A 241 -1.69 -12.09 14.63
CA ARG A 241 -0.36 -12.44 15.16
C ARG A 241 0.19 -13.80 14.69
N PHE A 242 -0.65 -14.67 14.14
CA PHE A 242 -0.25 -15.98 13.60
C PHE A 242 -0.14 -15.98 12.05
N ILE A 243 -0.26 -14.79 11.41
CA ILE A 243 -0.20 -14.62 9.96
C ILE A 243 1.09 -13.88 9.59
N THR A 244 1.99 -14.56 8.88
CA THR A 244 3.19 -13.98 8.26
C THR A 244 3.53 -14.72 6.97
N GLY A 245 4.20 -14.06 6.02
CA GLY A 245 4.56 -14.65 4.72
C GLY A 245 3.33 -14.98 3.86
N SER A 246 2.25 -14.27 4.02
CA SER A 246 1.00 -14.56 3.31
C SER A 246 0.70 -13.49 2.26
N ASN A 247 0.09 -13.92 1.15
CA ASN A 247 -0.51 -13.03 0.14
C ASN A 247 -2.02 -13.20 0.20
N LEU A 248 -2.75 -12.14 0.55
CA LEU A 248 -4.19 -12.17 0.72
C LEU A 248 -4.88 -11.43 -0.43
N PRO A 249 -5.52 -12.16 -1.37
CA PRO A 249 -6.34 -11.53 -2.40
C PRO A 249 -7.58 -10.85 -1.77
N ILE A 250 -7.87 -9.64 -2.23
CA ILE A 250 -9.12 -8.92 -1.99
C ILE A 250 -9.59 -8.36 -3.33
N ASP A 251 -10.25 -9.20 -4.12
CA ASP A 251 -10.33 -9.05 -5.56
C ASP A 251 -11.73 -9.35 -6.14
N GLY A 252 -12.73 -9.52 -5.29
CA GLY A 252 -14.08 -9.88 -5.72
C GLY A 252 -14.15 -11.19 -6.51
N GLY A 253 -13.22 -12.12 -6.26
CA GLY A 253 -13.16 -13.43 -6.90
C GLY A 253 -12.37 -13.47 -8.21
N PHE A 254 -11.67 -12.38 -8.58
CA PHE A 254 -10.99 -12.24 -9.87
C PHE A 254 -9.98 -13.36 -10.15
N VAL A 255 -9.20 -13.77 -9.15
CA VAL A 255 -8.17 -14.81 -9.31
C VAL A 255 -8.77 -16.22 -9.24
N SER A 256 -9.77 -16.44 -8.40
CA SER A 256 -10.20 -17.79 -8.00
C SER A 256 -11.46 -18.28 -8.69
N LEU A 257 -12.34 -17.38 -9.14
CA LEU A 257 -13.63 -17.76 -9.71
C LEU A 257 -13.60 -17.69 -11.22
N LYS A 258 -14.15 -18.73 -11.85
CA LYS A 258 -14.47 -18.78 -13.31
C LYS A 258 -15.98 -18.67 -13.43
N VAL A 259 -16.48 -17.49 -13.76
CA VAL A 259 -17.89 -17.18 -13.97
C VAL A 259 -18.12 -16.67 -15.39
#